data_de8c31aa9aa9c0953ccd8c302fa47807
#
_entry.id   de8c31aa9aa9c0953ccd8c302fa47807
#
_cell.length_a   1.000
_cell.length_b   1.000
_cell.length_c   1.000
_cell.angle_alpha   90.00
_cell.angle_beta   90.00
_cell.angle_gamma   90.00
#
_symmetry.space_group_name_H-M   'P 1'
#
loop_
_entity.id
_entity.type
_entity.pdbx_description
1 polymer ?
#
loop_
_entity_poly.entity_id
_entity_poly.type
_entity_poly.pdbx_seq_one_letter_code
_entity_poly.pdbx_strand_id
1 'polypeptide(L)'
;MRRSREFFVCHQGFPVPNANPHLYSALMLQPRMVGGLVVIGTGFQRPEVFLALAAIMAWAALVPSQNLFDALYNYTIAYPRGVPSLRVAPAPRRFSQGFAAAMSLAMGLALVAGATTMAWILEGAALVSIASVLVRRFCVPAHLYDALRRTSSSMFGMPVGHESPHC
;
A
#
# COMPACT_ATOMS: atom_id res chain seq x y z
N MET A 1 9.42 15.74 12.20
CA MET A 1 9.34 15.18 10.83
C MET A 1 10.07 13.84 10.65
N ARG A 2 11.26 13.64 11.21
CA ARG A 2 12.05 12.39 11.11
C ARG A 2 11.31 11.19 11.73
N ARG A 3 10.83 11.28 12.97
CA ARG A 3 10.07 10.23 13.66
C ARG A 3 8.87 9.70 12.87
N SER A 4 8.12 10.58 12.20
CA SER A 4 6.94 10.21 11.42
C SER A 4 7.29 9.43 10.13
N ARG A 5 8.50 9.64 9.55
CA ARG A 5 9.00 8.86 8.41
C ARG A 5 9.48 7.47 8.85
N GLU A 6 10.20 7.42 9.95
CA GLU A 6 10.70 6.17 10.54
C GLU A 6 9.53 5.28 10.95
N PHE A 7 8.50 5.86 11.59
CA PHE A 7 7.27 5.17 11.94
C PHE A 7 6.56 4.56 10.72
N PHE A 8 6.42 5.33 9.62
CA PHE A 8 5.81 4.83 8.39
C PHE A 8 6.61 3.65 7.80
N VAL A 9 7.94 3.79 7.70
CA VAL A 9 8.83 2.75 7.15
C VAL A 9 8.73 1.45 7.96
N CYS A 10 8.71 1.57 9.29
CA CYS A 10 8.59 0.47 10.22
C CYS A 10 7.25 -0.26 10.06
N HIS A 11 6.12 0.45 9.99
CA HIS A 11 4.79 -0.15 9.79
C HIS A 11 4.63 -0.80 8.41
N GLN A 12 5.47 -0.44 7.45
CA GLN A 12 5.57 -1.16 6.18
C GLN A 12 6.41 -2.44 6.28
N GLY A 13 6.96 -2.77 7.46
CA GLY A 13 7.75 -3.96 7.72
C GLY A 13 9.23 -3.86 7.37
N PHE A 14 9.76 -2.64 7.19
CA PHE A 14 11.19 -2.44 6.93
C PHE A 14 11.95 -2.04 8.20
N PRO A 15 13.19 -2.54 8.42
CA PRO A 15 13.97 -2.21 9.62
C PRO A 15 14.38 -0.73 9.64
N VAL A 16 14.14 -0.06 10.77
CA VAL A 16 14.38 1.38 10.97
C VAL A 16 15.85 1.79 10.99
N PRO A 17 16.80 1.01 11.54
CA PRO A 17 18.21 1.42 11.63
C PRO A 17 18.85 1.76 10.28
N ASN A 18 18.29 1.23 9.21
CA ASN A 18 18.72 1.46 7.84
C ASN A 18 17.71 2.29 7.02
N ALA A 19 16.88 3.08 7.67
CA ALA A 19 15.93 3.97 7.00
C ALA A 19 16.69 5.08 6.26
N ASN A 20 17.31 4.69 5.14
CA ASN A 20 17.89 5.59 4.17
C ASN A 20 16.77 6.58 3.74
N PRO A 21 17.03 7.89 3.64
CA PRO A 21 16.07 8.86 3.13
C PRO A 21 15.43 8.46 1.80
N HIS A 22 16.17 7.73 0.96
CA HIS A 22 15.69 7.19 -0.30
C HIS A 22 14.61 6.12 -0.13
N LEU A 23 14.67 5.29 0.93
CA LEU A 23 13.68 4.24 1.20
C LEU A 23 12.30 4.83 1.42
N TYR A 24 12.19 5.91 2.20
CA TYR A 24 10.91 6.60 2.39
C TYR A 24 10.34 7.13 1.06
N SER A 25 11.17 7.75 0.23
CA SER A 25 10.74 8.27 -1.07
C SER A 25 10.29 7.17 -2.00
N ALA A 26 11.00 6.03 -1.99
CA ALA A 26 10.67 4.85 -2.75
C ALA A 26 9.30 4.26 -2.34
N LEU A 27 9.08 4.10 -1.03
CA LEU A 27 7.81 3.59 -0.50
C LEU A 27 6.63 4.52 -0.76
N MET A 28 6.88 5.84 -0.86
CA MET A 28 5.86 6.84 -1.18
C MET A 28 5.51 6.93 -2.67
N LEU A 29 6.31 6.33 -3.57
CA LEU A 29 6.02 6.33 -5.00
C LEU A 29 4.70 5.61 -5.29
N GLN A 30 4.54 4.40 -4.76
CA GLN A 30 3.34 3.59 -4.97
C GLN A 30 2.05 4.30 -4.53
N PRO A 31 1.88 4.80 -3.28
CA PRO A 31 0.65 5.49 -2.90
C PRO A 31 0.40 6.79 -3.69
N ARG A 32 1.43 7.46 -4.18
CA ARG A 32 1.26 8.63 -5.07
C ARG A 32 0.72 8.24 -6.43
N MET A 33 1.26 7.19 -7.05
CA MET A 33 0.79 6.70 -8.35
C MET A 33 -0.63 6.13 -8.25
N VAL A 34 -0.88 5.29 -7.25
CA VAL A 34 -2.20 4.73 -6.96
C VAL A 34 -3.21 5.86 -6.71
N GLY A 35 -2.83 6.85 -5.90
CA GLY A 35 -3.67 8.02 -5.63
C GLY A 35 -4.01 8.80 -6.88
N GLY A 36 -3.04 9.05 -7.75
CA GLY A 36 -3.27 9.69 -9.04
C GLY A 36 -4.25 8.92 -9.93
N LEU A 37 -4.09 7.60 -10.03
CA LEU A 37 -5.00 6.74 -10.79
C LEU A 37 -6.39 6.70 -10.20
N VAL A 38 -6.54 6.67 -8.87
CA VAL A 38 -7.86 6.73 -8.21
C VAL A 38 -8.53 8.08 -8.49
N VAL A 39 -7.81 9.20 -8.39
CA VAL A 39 -8.36 10.53 -8.74
C VAL A 39 -8.82 10.59 -10.19
N ILE A 40 -8.03 10.05 -11.12
CA ILE A 40 -8.40 9.99 -12.55
C ILE A 40 -9.63 9.09 -12.73
N GLY A 41 -9.63 7.88 -12.17
CA GLY A 41 -10.75 6.94 -12.25
C GLY A 41 -12.06 7.54 -11.73
N THR A 42 -12.00 8.19 -10.56
CA THR A 42 -13.15 8.89 -9.95
C THR A 42 -13.61 10.09 -10.79
N GLY A 43 -12.68 10.91 -11.27
CA GLY A 43 -13.01 12.12 -12.05
C GLY A 43 -13.68 11.80 -13.39
N PHE A 44 -13.30 10.71 -14.01
CA PHE A 44 -13.85 10.28 -15.31
C PHE A 44 -14.86 9.13 -15.19
N GLN A 45 -15.12 8.61 -13.97
CA GLN A 45 -16.01 7.46 -13.70
C GLN A 45 -15.72 6.25 -14.62
N ARG A 46 -14.43 5.93 -14.75
CA ARG A 46 -13.94 4.89 -15.66
C ARG A 46 -13.69 3.58 -14.92
N PRO A 47 -14.56 2.58 -15.04
CA PRO A 47 -14.39 1.27 -14.39
C PRO A 47 -13.09 0.57 -14.81
N GLU A 48 -12.63 0.77 -16.04
CA GLU A 48 -11.42 0.14 -16.56
C GLU A 48 -10.17 0.54 -15.77
N VAL A 49 -10.11 1.78 -15.29
CA VAL A 49 -8.99 2.28 -14.48
C VAL A 49 -8.92 1.53 -13.16
N PHE A 50 -10.07 1.35 -12.51
CA PHE A 50 -10.13 0.63 -11.23
C PHE A 50 -9.87 -0.87 -11.39
N LEU A 51 -10.40 -1.50 -12.46
CA LEU A 51 -10.17 -2.91 -12.75
C LEU A 51 -8.69 -3.18 -13.09
N ALA A 52 -8.06 -2.32 -13.88
CA ALA A 52 -6.64 -2.40 -14.17
C ALA A 52 -5.79 -2.21 -12.89
N LEU A 53 -6.16 -1.22 -12.06
CA LEU A 53 -5.48 -1.00 -10.79
C LEU A 53 -5.64 -2.20 -9.85
N ALA A 54 -6.83 -2.80 -9.78
CA ALA A 54 -7.08 -4.02 -9.01
C ALA A 54 -6.17 -5.16 -9.45
N ALA A 55 -6.03 -5.40 -10.75
CA ALA A 55 -5.15 -6.43 -11.30
C ALA A 55 -3.68 -6.18 -10.96
N ILE A 56 -3.19 -4.95 -11.13
CA ILE A 56 -1.81 -4.56 -10.80
C ILE A 56 -1.52 -4.73 -9.30
N MET A 57 -2.44 -4.30 -8.44
CA MET A 57 -2.27 -4.38 -6.99
C MET A 57 -2.38 -5.83 -6.49
N ALA A 58 -3.27 -6.64 -7.07
CA ALA A 58 -3.37 -8.07 -6.77
C ALA A 58 -2.07 -8.79 -7.17
N TRP A 59 -1.56 -8.52 -8.36
CA TRP A 59 -0.28 -9.06 -8.80
C TRP A 59 0.87 -8.70 -7.85
N ALA A 60 0.96 -7.43 -7.45
CA ALA A 60 1.98 -6.97 -6.49
C ALA A 60 1.88 -7.65 -5.12
N ALA A 61 0.66 -7.98 -4.66
CA ALA A 61 0.44 -8.70 -3.42
C ALA A 61 0.80 -10.20 -3.51
N LEU A 62 0.49 -10.85 -4.64
CA LEU A 62 0.68 -12.29 -4.86
C LEU A 62 2.11 -12.61 -5.28
N VAL A 63 2.72 -11.77 -6.13
CA VAL A 63 4.07 -11.95 -6.66
C VAL A 63 4.96 -10.76 -6.25
N PRO A 64 5.35 -10.68 -4.98
CA PRO A 64 6.02 -9.50 -4.43
C PRO A 64 7.41 -9.23 -5.03
N SER A 65 8.03 -10.21 -5.65
CA SER A 65 9.30 -10.06 -6.39
C SER A 65 9.13 -9.32 -7.73
N GLN A 66 7.92 -9.31 -8.28
CA GLN A 66 7.57 -8.66 -9.56
C GLN A 66 6.65 -7.45 -9.37
N ASN A 67 6.76 -6.77 -8.24
CA ASN A 67 5.98 -5.57 -7.99
C ASN A 67 6.37 -4.47 -8.99
N LEU A 68 5.41 -4.08 -9.84
CA LEU A 68 5.60 -3.09 -10.89
C LEU A 68 6.11 -1.74 -10.36
N PHE A 69 5.60 -1.29 -9.20
CA PHE A 69 6.01 -0.01 -8.60
C PHE A 69 7.43 -0.06 -8.06
N ASP A 70 7.84 -1.19 -7.49
CA ASP A 70 9.20 -1.39 -7.00
C ASP A 70 10.18 -1.54 -8.16
N ALA A 71 9.78 -2.25 -9.22
CA ALA A 71 10.56 -2.36 -10.44
C ALA A 71 10.74 -0.97 -11.09
N LEU A 72 9.66 -0.20 -11.22
CA LEU A 72 9.72 1.16 -11.76
C LEU A 72 10.70 2.03 -10.96
N TYR A 73 10.59 2.03 -9.62
CA TYR A 73 11.54 2.77 -8.78
C TYR A 73 12.98 2.30 -8.98
N ASN A 74 13.20 0.99 -8.97
CA ASN A 74 14.54 0.41 -9.09
C ASN A 74 15.19 0.78 -10.43
N TYR A 75 14.46 0.65 -11.54
CA TYR A 75 15.00 0.94 -12.88
C TYR A 75 15.15 2.43 -13.18
N THR A 76 14.20 3.27 -12.71
CA THR A 76 14.22 4.70 -13.06
C THR A 76 14.99 5.57 -12.09
N ILE A 77 15.12 5.14 -10.83
CA ILE A 77 15.71 5.96 -9.76
C ILE A 77 16.90 5.28 -9.10
N ALA A 78 16.73 4.02 -8.65
CA ALA A 78 17.76 3.39 -7.84
C ALA A 78 19.01 3.07 -8.64
N TYR A 79 18.91 2.35 -9.76
CA TYR A 79 20.05 1.97 -10.58
C TYR A 79 20.78 3.19 -11.18
N PRO A 80 20.12 4.18 -11.81
CA PRO A 80 20.82 5.33 -12.38
C PRO A 80 21.54 6.20 -11.34
N ARG A 81 21.05 6.20 -10.09
CA ARG A 81 21.61 7.02 -9.01
C ARG A 81 22.54 6.25 -8.06
N GLY A 82 22.76 4.96 -8.27
CA GLY A 82 23.58 4.13 -7.40
C GLY A 82 23.06 4.04 -5.96
N VAL A 83 21.74 4.23 -5.75
CA VAL A 83 21.11 4.11 -4.41
C VAL A 83 20.55 2.70 -4.21
N PRO A 84 20.41 2.23 -2.95
CA PRO A 84 19.90 0.90 -2.69
C PRO A 84 18.53 0.64 -3.30
N SER A 85 18.40 -0.49 -4.00
CA SER A 85 17.14 -0.96 -4.56
C SER A 85 16.15 -1.39 -3.47
N LEU A 86 14.85 -1.31 -3.76
CA LEU A 86 13.82 -1.87 -2.90
C LEU A 86 13.92 -3.40 -2.91
N ARG A 87 13.90 -3.96 -1.70
CA ARG A 87 13.78 -5.41 -1.49
C ARG A 87 12.33 -5.87 -1.65
N VAL A 88 12.15 -7.18 -1.74
CA VAL A 88 10.83 -7.83 -1.79
C VAL A 88 9.91 -7.31 -0.68
N ALA A 89 8.65 -7.03 -1.04
CA ALA A 89 7.68 -6.44 -0.15
C ALA A 89 7.38 -7.32 1.07
N PRO A 90 7.52 -6.80 2.31
CA PRO A 90 7.18 -7.51 3.54
C PRO A 90 5.67 -7.78 3.67
N ALA A 91 5.28 -8.69 4.57
CA ALA A 91 3.90 -9.11 4.76
C ALA A 91 2.89 -7.95 5.02
N PRO A 92 3.18 -6.94 5.88
CA PRO A 92 2.25 -5.81 6.08
C PRO A 92 2.00 -5.03 4.79
N ARG A 93 3.03 -4.85 3.97
CA ARG A 93 2.92 -4.15 2.68
C ARG A 93 2.12 -4.97 1.66
N ARG A 94 2.35 -6.28 1.60
CA ARG A 94 1.57 -7.19 0.74
C ARG A 94 0.09 -7.19 1.12
N PHE A 95 -0.21 -7.21 2.42
CA PHE A 95 -1.58 -7.10 2.91
C PHE A 95 -2.23 -5.78 2.46
N SER A 96 -1.51 -4.66 2.60
CA SER A 96 -1.99 -3.35 2.14
C SER A 96 -2.24 -3.32 0.63
N GLN A 97 -1.42 -3.99 -0.18
CA GLN A 97 -1.61 -4.13 -1.63
C GLN A 97 -2.84 -4.97 -1.95
N GLY A 98 -3.03 -6.10 -1.25
CA GLY A 98 -4.22 -6.95 -1.40
C GLY A 98 -5.52 -6.20 -1.02
N PHE A 99 -5.48 -5.42 0.06
CA PHE A 99 -6.60 -4.56 0.45
C PHE A 99 -6.91 -3.51 -0.63
N ALA A 100 -5.89 -2.84 -1.16
CA ALA A 100 -6.07 -1.88 -2.24
C ALA A 100 -6.61 -2.54 -3.52
N ALA A 101 -6.18 -3.77 -3.84
CA ALA A 101 -6.72 -4.56 -4.94
C ALA A 101 -8.21 -4.84 -4.76
N ALA A 102 -8.63 -5.31 -3.58
CA ALA A 102 -10.02 -5.60 -3.27
C ALA A 102 -10.91 -4.34 -3.36
N MET A 103 -10.43 -3.21 -2.81
CA MET A 103 -11.14 -1.93 -2.89
C MET A 103 -11.27 -1.45 -4.34
N SER A 104 -10.20 -1.52 -5.13
CA SER A 104 -10.22 -1.13 -6.54
C SER A 104 -11.15 -2.03 -7.35
N LEU A 105 -11.15 -3.33 -7.09
CA LEU A 105 -12.07 -4.28 -7.73
C LEU A 105 -13.52 -3.92 -7.40
N ALA A 106 -13.83 -3.66 -6.12
CA ALA A 106 -15.17 -3.29 -5.69
C ALA A 106 -15.65 -1.99 -6.35
N MET A 107 -14.78 -0.96 -6.47
CA MET A 107 -15.09 0.28 -7.18
C MET A 107 -15.39 0.03 -8.65
N GLY A 108 -14.53 -0.73 -9.34
CA GLY A 108 -14.71 -1.07 -10.75
C GLY A 108 -16.00 -1.84 -11.01
N LEU A 109 -16.30 -2.85 -10.18
CA LEU A 109 -17.53 -3.64 -10.29
C LEU A 109 -18.79 -2.82 -9.98
N ALA A 110 -18.73 -1.92 -8.99
CA ALA A 110 -19.86 -1.03 -8.67
C ALA A 110 -20.20 -0.12 -9.86
N LEU A 111 -19.19 0.43 -10.54
CA LEU A 111 -19.37 1.24 -11.74
C LEU A 111 -19.93 0.42 -12.91
N VAL A 112 -19.42 -0.78 -13.16
CA VAL A 112 -19.93 -1.68 -14.20
C VAL A 112 -21.38 -2.07 -13.95
N ALA A 113 -21.74 -2.30 -12.68
CA ALA A 113 -23.12 -2.64 -12.29
C ALA A 113 -24.06 -1.43 -12.25
N GLY A 114 -23.58 -0.21 -12.51
CA GLY A 114 -24.38 1.01 -12.40
C GLY A 114 -24.77 1.41 -10.97
N ALA A 115 -24.12 0.81 -9.96
CA ALA A 115 -24.35 1.09 -8.54
C ALA A 115 -23.64 2.38 -8.12
N THR A 116 -24.04 3.50 -8.67
CA THR A 116 -23.35 4.80 -8.58
C THR A 116 -23.13 5.26 -7.14
N THR A 117 -24.13 5.12 -6.28
CA THR A 117 -24.01 5.51 -4.86
C THR A 117 -22.93 4.71 -4.15
N MET A 118 -22.88 3.39 -4.38
CA MET A 118 -21.86 2.52 -3.82
C MET A 118 -20.46 2.87 -4.35
N ALA A 119 -20.35 3.15 -5.65
CA ALA A 119 -19.10 3.59 -6.26
C ALA A 119 -18.57 4.85 -5.59
N TRP A 120 -19.39 5.90 -5.44
CA TRP A 120 -18.99 7.15 -4.78
C TRP A 120 -18.56 6.95 -3.32
N ILE A 121 -19.25 6.08 -2.57
CA ILE A 121 -18.86 5.76 -1.18
C ILE A 121 -17.47 5.10 -1.14
N LEU A 122 -17.24 4.10 -2.00
CA LEU A 122 -15.97 3.39 -2.06
C LEU A 122 -14.82 4.29 -2.53
N GLU A 123 -15.07 5.12 -3.55
CA GLU A 123 -14.10 6.09 -4.07
C GLU A 123 -13.74 7.13 -3.01
N GLY A 124 -14.73 7.68 -2.31
CA GLY A 124 -14.52 8.61 -1.20
C GLY A 124 -13.68 7.98 -0.07
N ALA A 125 -13.99 6.74 0.32
CA ALA A 125 -13.23 6.01 1.33
C ALA A 125 -11.78 5.75 0.87
N ALA A 126 -11.57 5.40 -0.39
CA ALA A 126 -10.24 5.21 -0.98
C ALA A 126 -9.45 6.52 -0.99
N LEU A 127 -10.05 7.64 -1.42
CA LEU A 127 -9.40 8.95 -1.44
C LEU A 127 -8.99 9.41 -0.04
N VAL A 128 -9.87 9.24 0.96
CA VAL A 128 -9.56 9.56 2.37
C VAL A 128 -8.41 8.68 2.88
N SER A 129 -8.43 7.37 2.58
CA SER A 129 -7.36 6.45 2.96
C SER A 129 -6.01 6.86 2.34
N ILE A 130 -5.99 7.18 1.05
CA ILE A 130 -4.79 7.62 0.34
C ILE A 130 -4.30 8.97 0.89
N ALA A 131 -5.20 9.93 1.11
CA ALA A 131 -4.85 11.21 1.70
C ALA A 131 -4.23 11.05 3.09
N SER A 132 -4.73 10.12 3.92
CA SER A 132 -4.17 9.83 5.23
C SER A 132 -2.72 9.31 5.14
N VAL A 133 -2.42 8.48 4.14
CA VAL A 133 -1.04 8.00 3.87
C VAL A 133 -0.15 9.15 3.42
N LEU A 134 -0.61 9.97 2.48
CA LEU A 134 0.21 11.01 1.87
C LEU A 134 0.49 12.18 2.85
N VAL A 135 -0.51 12.58 3.65
CA VAL A 135 -0.44 13.72 4.55
C VAL A 135 0.08 13.29 5.94
N ARG A 136 -0.57 12.30 6.54
CA ARG A 136 -0.29 11.86 7.91
C ARG A 136 0.70 10.69 8.00
N ARG A 137 1.06 10.08 6.86
CA ARG A 137 1.91 8.88 6.80
C ARG A 137 1.31 7.71 7.58
N PHE A 138 -0.01 7.68 7.66
CA PHE A 138 -0.78 6.69 8.37
C PHE A 138 -1.43 5.73 7.36
N CYS A 139 -0.99 4.46 7.36
CA CYS A 139 -1.52 3.44 6.47
C CYS A 139 -2.55 2.58 7.20
N VAL A 140 -3.85 2.84 6.97
CA VAL A 140 -4.95 2.10 7.61
C VAL A 140 -4.83 0.59 7.44
N PRO A 141 -4.58 0.03 6.23
CA PRO A 141 -4.45 -1.41 6.06
C PRO A 141 -3.25 -2.01 6.82
N ALA A 142 -2.13 -1.31 6.95
CA ALA A 142 -0.98 -1.80 7.70
C ALA A 142 -1.29 -1.89 9.21
N HIS A 143 -1.99 -0.90 9.75
CA HIS A 143 -2.47 -0.96 11.15
C HIS A 143 -3.51 -2.06 11.37
N LEU A 144 -4.41 -2.27 10.40
CA LEU A 144 -5.36 -3.38 10.46
C LEU A 144 -4.65 -4.73 10.47
N TYR A 145 -3.61 -4.90 9.66
CA TYR A 145 -2.78 -6.10 9.68
C TYR A 145 -2.16 -6.35 11.05
N ASP A 146 -1.58 -5.32 11.67
CA ASP A 146 -0.98 -5.43 13.00
C ASP A 146 -2.02 -5.79 14.07
N ALA A 147 -3.22 -5.20 14.01
CA ALA A 147 -4.32 -5.51 14.90
C ALA A 147 -4.78 -6.96 14.75
N LEU A 148 -5.00 -7.43 13.54
CA LEU A 148 -5.39 -8.81 13.23
C LEU A 148 -4.33 -9.82 13.72
N ARG A 149 -3.05 -9.52 13.50
CA ARG A 149 -1.96 -10.38 13.96
C ARG A 149 -1.93 -10.50 15.48
N ARG A 150 -2.12 -9.40 16.22
CA ARG A 150 -2.16 -9.40 17.69
C ARG A 150 -3.33 -10.25 18.21
N THR A 151 -4.50 -10.09 17.61
CA THR A 151 -5.71 -10.86 17.98
C THR A 151 -5.52 -12.35 17.73
N SER A 152 -4.96 -12.74 16.59
CA SER A 152 -4.68 -14.14 16.28
C SER A 152 -3.66 -14.76 17.25
N SER A 153 -2.60 -14.04 17.60
CA SER A 153 -1.60 -14.53 18.56
C SER A 153 -2.18 -14.74 19.95
N SER A 154 -3.09 -13.88 20.38
CA SER A 154 -3.78 -14.03 21.69
C SER A 154 -4.74 -15.23 21.71
N MET A 155 -5.39 -15.56 20.60
CA MET A 155 -6.32 -16.71 20.51
C MET A 155 -5.59 -18.06 20.48
N PHE A 156 -4.42 -18.14 19.87
CA PHE A 156 -3.71 -19.40 19.68
C PHE A 156 -2.56 -19.63 20.67
N GLY A 157 -2.37 -18.77 21.67
CA GLY A 157 -1.33 -18.91 22.71
C GLY A 157 0.10 -19.01 22.17
N MET A 158 0.32 -18.68 20.89
CA MET A 158 1.65 -18.72 20.31
C MET A 158 2.46 -17.51 20.81
N PRO A 159 3.68 -17.74 21.33
CA PRO A 159 4.54 -16.61 21.67
C PRO A 159 4.73 -15.78 20.41
N VAL A 160 4.40 -14.50 20.49
CA VAL A 160 4.70 -13.53 19.45
C VAL A 160 6.23 -13.55 19.29
N GLY A 161 6.72 -14.28 18.28
CA GLY A 161 8.12 -14.29 17.99
C GLY A 161 8.60 -12.84 17.90
N HIS A 162 9.67 -12.53 18.60
CA HIS A 162 10.27 -11.20 18.83
C HIS A 162 10.81 -10.52 17.55
N GLU A 163 10.19 -10.77 16.40
CA GLU A 163 10.56 -10.13 15.12
C GLU A 163 9.65 -8.94 14.76
N SER A 164 8.92 -8.39 15.73
CA SER A 164 8.35 -7.07 15.52
C SER A 164 9.49 -6.06 15.67
N PRO A 165 9.91 -5.36 14.62
CA PRO A 165 10.75 -4.19 14.81
C PRO A 165 9.96 -3.26 15.74
N HIS A 166 10.52 -2.94 16.90
CA HIS A 166 9.94 -2.00 17.84
C HIS A 166 9.78 -0.65 17.12
N CYS A 167 8.56 -0.34 16.70
CA CYS A 167 8.21 0.97 16.17
C CYS A 167 7.86 1.93 17.30
#